data_7005898f3b648d0fc87117a1387a63b6
#
_entry.id   7005898f3b648d0fc87117a1387a63b6
#
_cell.length_a   1.000
_cell.length_b   1.000
_cell.length_c   1.000
_cell.angle_alpha   90.00
_cell.angle_beta   90.00
_cell.angle_gamma   90.00
#
_symmetry.space_group_name_H-M   'P 1'
#
loop_
_entity.id
_entity.type
_entity.pdbx_description
1 polymer ?
#
loop_
_entity_poly.entity_id
_entity_poly.type
_entity_poly.pdbx_seq_one_letter_code
_entity_poly.pdbx_strand_id
1 'polypeptide(L)'
;MRDNPHLFKIITPIRVDIFESYLTSHLNQAFVQSICNGLHEGFWPWALTTRPGYPQVNDESRLAPTDVRKAKFLRAQQDVEVSKGRFLPAFAHGLLPGMYSMPMYAVLKPSSVNFRLVTDQSCGKYSLNSMVQHNLVTSYPLDNLVHFGEMLMDLVMTSDD
;
A
#
# COMPACT_ATOMS: atom_id res chain seq x y z
N MET A 1 -15.39 11.41 -0.02
CA MET A 1 -15.55 10.42 -1.12
C MET A 1 -16.67 10.81 -2.08
N ARG A 2 -17.89 11.13 -1.60
CA ARG A 2 -19.02 11.47 -2.50
C ARG A 2 -18.73 12.64 -3.43
N ASP A 3 -18.05 13.68 -2.95
CA ASP A 3 -17.83 14.93 -3.71
C ASP A 3 -16.66 14.84 -4.70
N ASN A 4 -15.79 13.84 -4.55
CA ASN A 4 -14.59 13.65 -5.38
C ASN A 4 -14.36 12.16 -5.70
N PRO A 5 -15.30 11.48 -6.37
CA PRO A 5 -15.20 10.02 -6.62
C PRO A 5 -14.01 9.65 -7.50
N HIS A 6 -13.56 10.56 -8.35
CA HIS A 6 -12.40 10.35 -9.23
C HIS A 6 -11.06 10.17 -8.47
N LEU A 7 -10.99 10.65 -7.21
CA LEU A 7 -9.80 10.50 -6.36
C LEU A 7 -9.70 9.12 -5.71
N PHE A 8 -10.74 8.29 -5.80
CA PHE A 8 -10.84 7.00 -5.11
C PHE A 8 -10.94 5.82 -6.07
N LYS A 9 -10.42 5.99 -7.28
CA LYS A 9 -10.39 4.93 -8.26
C LYS A 9 -9.39 3.86 -7.86
N ILE A 10 -9.85 2.61 -7.77
CA ILE A 10 -8.97 1.47 -7.54
C ILE A 10 -8.41 1.00 -8.87
N ILE A 11 -7.08 0.91 -8.94
CA ILE A 11 -6.35 0.41 -10.11
C ILE A 11 -5.49 -0.75 -9.67
N THR A 12 -5.85 -1.94 -10.08
CA THR A 12 -5.07 -3.15 -9.83
C THR A 12 -4.76 -3.87 -11.13
N PRO A 13 -3.55 -4.43 -11.31
CA PRO A 13 -3.24 -5.31 -12.44
C PRO A 13 -3.82 -6.72 -12.25
N ILE A 14 -4.38 -7.03 -11.09
CA ILE A 14 -4.94 -8.33 -10.76
C ILE A 14 -6.30 -8.47 -11.46
N ARG A 15 -6.50 -9.57 -12.17
CA ARG A 15 -7.79 -9.95 -12.73
C ARG A 15 -8.60 -10.63 -11.63
N VAL A 16 -9.31 -9.81 -10.83
CA VAL A 16 -9.92 -10.26 -9.57
C VAL A 16 -10.91 -11.39 -9.79
N ASP A 17 -11.75 -11.33 -10.85
CA ASP A 17 -12.74 -12.37 -11.16
C ASP A 17 -12.07 -13.73 -11.43
N ILE A 18 -10.92 -13.72 -12.13
CA ILE A 18 -10.15 -14.95 -12.38
C ILE A 18 -9.48 -15.44 -11.10
N PHE A 19 -8.91 -14.52 -10.30
CA PHE A 19 -8.35 -14.86 -9.01
C PHE A 19 -9.39 -15.51 -8.09
N GLU A 20 -10.59 -14.95 -8.01
CA GLU A 20 -11.71 -15.49 -7.24
C GLU A 20 -12.13 -16.88 -7.73
N SER A 21 -12.17 -17.08 -9.07
CA SER A 21 -12.55 -18.39 -9.64
C SER A 21 -11.58 -19.52 -9.24
N TYR A 22 -10.30 -19.23 -9.02
CA TYR A 22 -9.34 -20.23 -8.51
C TYR A 22 -9.51 -20.54 -7.01
N LEU A 23 -10.23 -19.71 -6.28
CA LEU A 23 -10.42 -19.83 -4.83
C LEU A 23 -11.81 -20.39 -4.44
N THR A 24 -12.60 -20.84 -5.42
CA THR A 24 -13.96 -21.37 -5.18
C THR A 24 -13.99 -22.58 -4.23
N SER A 25 -12.92 -23.38 -4.19
CA SER A 25 -12.77 -24.53 -3.29
C SER A 25 -12.02 -24.19 -1.98
N HIS A 26 -11.63 -22.94 -1.77
CA HIS A 26 -10.91 -22.55 -0.55
C HIS A 26 -11.80 -22.69 0.68
N LEU A 27 -11.26 -23.28 1.76
CA LEU A 27 -12.04 -23.62 2.96
C LEU A 27 -12.64 -22.39 3.68
N ASN A 28 -11.98 -21.25 3.62
CA ASN A 28 -12.44 -20.00 4.22
C ASN A 28 -12.97 -19.03 3.17
N GLN A 29 -14.22 -19.23 2.73
CA GLN A 29 -14.85 -18.38 1.73
C GLN A 29 -15.08 -16.93 2.20
N ALA A 30 -15.28 -16.70 3.51
CA ALA A 30 -15.40 -15.34 4.04
C ALA A 30 -14.09 -14.55 3.88
N PHE A 31 -12.95 -15.19 4.06
CA PHE A 31 -11.64 -14.59 3.81
C PHE A 31 -11.43 -14.29 2.31
N VAL A 32 -11.76 -15.24 1.42
CA VAL A 32 -11.69 -15.04 -0.04
C VAL A 32 -12.51 -13.83 -0.44
N GLN A 33 -13.77 -13.76 -0.02
CA GLN A 33 -14.66 -12.64 -0.30
C GLN A 33 -14.08 -11.31 0.19
N SER A 34 -13.53 -11.28 1.42
CA SER A 34 -12.90 -10.09 1.99
C SER A 34 -11.73 -9.59 1.15
N ILE A 35 -10.89 -10.50 0.66
CA ILE A 35 -9.75 -10.14 -0.20
C ILE A 35 -10.23 -9.66 -1.57
N CYS A 36 -11.16 -10.35 -2.21
CA CYS A 36 -11.69 -9.96 -3.52
C CYS A 36 -12.39 -8.59 -3.46
N ASN A 37 -13.21 -8.35 -2.43
CA ASN A 37 -13.81 -7.05 -2.19
C ASN A 37 -12.75 -5.96 -1.99
N GLY A 38 -11.70 -6.23 -1.21
CA GLY A 38 -10.59 -5.31 -1.02
C GLY A 38 -9.83 -4.99 -2.31
N LEU A 39 -9.72 -5.95 -3.23
CA LEU A 39 -9.10 -5.74 -4.54
C LEU A 39 -10.00 -4.92 -5.49
N HIS A 40 -11.33 -5.03 -5.38
CA HIS A 40 -12.29 -4.26 -6.17
C HIS A 40 -12.51 -2.84 -5.63
N GLU A 41 -12.67 -2.70 -4.31
CA GLU A 41 -13.16 -1.49 -3.67
C GLU A 41 -12.08 -0.73 -2.86
N GLY A 42 -10.92 -1.35 -2.66
CA GLY A 42 -9.84 -0.89 -1.78
C GLY A 42 -9.92 -1.52 -0.40
N PHE A 43 -8.74 -1.67 0.21
CA PHE A 43 -8.63 -2.20 1.57
C PHE A 43 -8.81 -1.09 2.60
N TRP A 44 -9.64 -1.34 3.60
CA TRP A 44 -9.78 -0.42 4.72
C TRP A 44 -8.63 -0.61 5.72
N PRO A 45 -7.85 0.43 6.03
CA PRO A 45 -6.68 0.31 6.92
C PRO A 45 -7.02 0.43 8.41
N TRP A 46 -8.29 0.35 8.81
CA TRP A 46 -8.74 0.60 10.20
C TRP A 46 -8.22 1.91 10.78
N ALA A 47 -8.23 2.96 9.98
CA ALA A 47 -7.74 4.27 10.35
C ALA A 47 -8.86 5.16 10.90
N LEU A 48 -8.57 5.86 12.00
CA LEU A 48 -9.44 6.89 12.55
C LEU A 48 -9.13 8.22 11.87
N THR A 49 -9.83 8.51 10.77
CA THR A 49 -9.58 9.68 9.91
C THR A 49 -10.09 11.00 10.50
N THR A 50 -10.90 10.95 11.58
CA THR A 50 -11.48 12.13 12.26
C THR A 50 -10.98 12.25 13.69
N ARG A 51 -9.68 12.02 13.90
CA ARG A 51 -9.10 12.03 15.25
C ARG A 51 -9.08 13.46 15.82
N PRO A 52 -9.55 13.67 17.06
CA PRO A 52 -9.50 14.98 17.70
C PRO A 52 -8.06 15.54 17.77
N GLY A 53 -7.90 16.81 17.45
CA GLY A 53 -6.58 17.48 17.44
C GLY A 53 -5.74 17.25 16.18
N TYR A 54 -6.26 16.52 15.19
CA TYR A 54 -5.64 16.39 13.86
C TYR A 54 -6.11 17.55 12.96
N PRO A 55 -5.22 18.15 12.16
CA PRO A 55 -5.60 19.18 11.21
C PRO A 55 -6.46 18.59 10.09
N GLN A 56 -7.27 19.45 9.45
CA GLN A 56 -8.04 19.02 8.27
C GLN A 56 -7.17 18.69 7.06
N VAL A 57 -5.97 19.29 6.99
CA VAL A 57 -5.00 19.07 5.93
C VAL A 57 -3.62 19.01 6.58
N ASN A 58 -2.80 18.06 6.16
CA ASN A 58 -1.40 17.99 6.58
C ASN A 58 -0.51 17.72 5.38
N ASP A 59 0.49 18.56 5.18
CA ASP A 59 1.44 18.42 4.08
C ASP A 59 2.85 18.21 4.61
N GLU A 60 3.31 16.97 4.55
CA GLU A 60 4.68 16.55 4.85
C GLU A 60 5.51 16.36 3.57
N SER A 61 5.02 16.85 2.43
CA SER A 61 5.79 16.77 1.19
C SER A 61 7.16 17.44 1.33
N ARG A 62 8.14 16.91 0.62
CA ARG A 62 9.51 17.40 0.64
C ARG A 62 9.89 18.01 -0.70
N LEU A 63 10.78 18.99 -0.67
CA LEU A 63 11.41 19.50 -1.88
C LEU A 63 12.12 18.38 -2.65
N ALA A 64 12.25 18.57 -3.96
CA ALA A 64 13.00 17.63 -4.79
C ALA A 64 14.41 17.40 -4.21
N PRO A 65 14.91 16.16 -4.24
CA PRO A 65 16.23 15.86 -3.72
C PRO A 65 17.31 16.58 -4.53
N THR A 66 18.37 16.99 -3.86
CA THR A 66 19.54 17.62 -4.50
C THR A 66 20.36 16.65 -5.37
N ASP A 67 20.30 15.34 -5.09
CA ASP A 67 20.88 14.31 -5.95
C ASP A 67 20.09 14.24 -7.28
N VAL A 68 20.75 14.64 -8.38
CA VAL A 68 20.17 14.69 -9.72
C VAL A 68 19.62 13.34 -10.18
N ARG A 69 20.28 12.22 -9.81
CA ARG A 69 19.83 10.87 -10.18
C ARG A 69 18.53 10.51 -9.47
N LYS A 70 18.41 10.84 -8.19
CA LYS A 70 17.18 10.64 -7.41
C LYS A 70 16.04 11.50 -7.93
N ALA A 71 16.31 12.77 -8.22
CA ALA A 71 15.33 13.69 -8.78
C ALA A 71 14.81 13.21 -10.15
N LYS A 72 15.73 12.77 -11.03
CA LYS A 72 15.36 12.18 -12.34
C LYS A 72 14.51 10.92 -12.18
N PHE A 73 14.89 10.02 -11.26
CA PHE A 73 14.13 8.81 -10.99
C PHE A 73 12.71 9.13 -10.51
N LEU A 74 12.55 10.04 -9.54
CA LEU A 74 11.23 10.38 -8.99
C LEU A 74 10.30 10.95 -10.07
N ARG A 75 10.80 11.83 -10.95
CA ARG A 75 10.02 12.38 -12.07
C ARG A 75 9.60 11.28 -13.05
N ALA A 76 10.55 10.46 -13.49
CA ALA A 76 10.26 9.36 -14.42
C ALA A 76 9.26 8.35 -13.82
N GLN A 77 9.38 8.05 -12.52
CA GLN A 77 8.45 7.17 -11.84
C GLN A 77 7.05 7.81 -11.72
N GLN A 78 6.98 9.11 -11.43
CA GLN A 78 5.71 9.84 -11.41
C GLN A 78 5.01 9.76 -12.78
N ASP A 79 5.72 10.01 -13.87
CA ASP A 79 5.16 9.97 -15.23
C ASP A 79 4.62 8.57 -15.55
N VAL A 80 5.34 7.51 -15.17
CA VAL A 80 4.91 6.13 -15.34
C VAL A 80 3.63 5.85 -14.53
N GLU A 81 3.56 6.27 -13.27
CA GLU A 81 2.39 6.01 -12.41
C GLU A 81 1.16 6.82 -12.86
N VAL A 82 1.35 8.05 -13.33
CA VAL A 82 0.29 8.88 -13.93
C VAL A 82 -0.23 8.24 -15.21
N SER A 83 0.67 7.79 -16.10
CA SER A 83 0.28 7.15 -17.37
C SER A 83 -0.51 5.86 -17.17
N LYS A 84 -0.27 5.15 -16.07
CA LYS A 84 -1.02 3.95 -15.65
C LYS A 84 -2.29 4.27 -14.86
N GLY A 85 -2.59 5.55 -14.63
CA GLY A 85 -3.73 6.00 -13.86
C GLY A 85 -3.67 5.68 -12.36
N ARG A 86 -2.49 5.28 -11.83
CA ARG A 86 -2.28 4.97 -10.41
C ARG A 86 -1.96 6.20 -9.58
N PHE A 87 -1.38 7.22 -10.20
CA PHE A 87 -1.24 8.55 -9.62
C PHE A 87 -2.12 9.53 -10.35
N LEU A 88 -2.66 10.48 -9.62
CA LEU A 88 -3.32 11.64 -10.19
C LEU A 88 -2.29 12.71 -10.55
N PRO A 89 -2.61 13.63 -11.49
CA PRO A 89 -1.84 14.84 -11.67
C PRO A 89 -1.71 15.63 -10.36
N ALA A 90 -0.64 16.42 -10.25
CA ALA A 90 -0.45 17.26 -9.07
C ALA A 90 -1.64 18.21 -8.83
N PHE A 91 -2.00 18.43 -7.58
CA PHE A 91 -3.04 19.37 -7.21
C PHE A 91 -2.56 20.82 -7.43
N ALA A 92 -3.25 21.57 -8.31
CA ALA A 92 -2.86 22.93 -8.64
C ALA A 92 -3.07 23.94 -7.49
N HIS A 93 -4.03 23.67 -6.59
CA HIS A 93 -4.50 24.61 -5.56
C HIS A 93 -4.29 24.12 -4.13
N GLY A 94 -3.33 23.22 -3.93
CA GLY A 94 -3.07 22.61 -2.64
C GLY A 94 -3.97 21.41 -2.34
N LEU A 95 -3.81 20.86 -1.13
CA LEU A 95 -4.54 19.68 -0.69
C LEU A 95 -6.00 20.02 -0.36
N LEU A 96 -6.91 19.12 -0.68
CA LEU A 96 -8.32 19.23 -0.29
C LEU A 96 -8.51 18.86 1.19
N PRO A 97 -9.57 19.34 1.85
CA PRO A 97 -9.91 18.94 3.21
C PRO A 97 -9.97 17.42 3.37
N GLY A 98 -9.30 16.90 4.39
CA GLY A 98 -9.15 15.47 4.65
C GLY A 98 -7.92 14.83 3.97
N MET A 99 -7.17 15.58 3.17
CA MET A 99 -5.96 15.07 2.53
C MET A 99 -4.72 15.25 3.40
N TYR A 100 -3.92 14.21 3.42
CA TYR A 100 -2.62 14.16 4.09
C TYR A 100 -1.57 13.72 3.07
N SER A 101 -0.59 14.59 2.82
CA SER A 101 0.53 14.31 1.91
C SER A 101 1.70 13.78 2.72
N MET A 102 2.20 12.62 2.32
CA MET A 102 3.38 12.01 2.93
C MET A 102 4.57 12.13 1.99
N PRO A 103 5.80 12.26 2.53
CA PRO A 103 6.98 12.40 1.68
C PRO A 103 7.29 11.12 0.92
N MET A 104 7.78 11.29 -0.30
CA MET A 104 8.24 10.20 -1.16
C MET A 104 9.75 10.29 -1.38
N TYR A 105 10.42 9.15 -1.34
CA TYR A 105 11.86 9.03 -1.48
C TYR A 105 12.28 8.06 -2.57
N ALA A 106 13.39 8.38 -3.23
CA ALA A 106 14.15 7.44 -4.04
C ALA A 106 15.19 6.74 -3.16
N VAL A 107 14.98 5.45 -2.90
CA VAL A 107 15.86 4.64 -2.06
C VAL A 107 16.56 3.60 -2.93
N LEU A 108 17.87 3.45 -2.77
CA LEU A 108 18.63 2.40 -3.47
C LEU A 108 18.10 1.02 -3.10
N LYS A 109 17.96 0.15 -4.09
CA LYS A 109 17.69 -1.26 -3.85
C LYS A 109 18.96 -1.92 -3.27
N PRO A 110 18.83 -2.87 -2.35
CA PRO A 110 19.99 -3.61 -1.85
C PRO A 110 20.83 -4.20 -3.02
N SER A 111 22.12 -4.08 -2.92
CA SER A 111 23.10 -4.60 -3.90
C SER A 111 22.85 -4.17 -5.36
N SER A 112 22.31 -2.97 -5.56
CA SER A 112 21.95 -2.46 -6.87
C SER A 112 22.21 -0.95 -6.98
N VAL A 113 22.43 -0.48 -8.20
CA VAL A 113 22.47 0.96 -8.54
C VAL A 113 21.08 1.55 -8.83
N ASN A 114 20.05 0.70 -8.84
CA ASN A 114 18.69 1.10 -9.15
C ASN A 114 17.97 1.63 -7.91
N PHE A 115 17.05 2.56 -8.13
CA PHE A 115 16.18 3.10 -7.08
C PHE A 115 14.84 2.35 -7.00
N ARG A 116 14.19 2.47 -5.85
CA ARG A 116 12.77 2.20 -5.65
C ARG A 116 12.10 3.44 -5.06
N LEU A 117 10.83 3.61 -5.38
CA LEU A 117 9.99 4.62 -4.75
C LEU A 117 9.54 4.11 -3.38
N VAL A 118 9.66 4.95 -2.36
CA VAL A 118 9.19 4.69 -1.00
C VAL A 118 8.37 5.87 -0.53
N THR A 119 7.15 5.62 -0.06
CA THR A 119 6.33 6.62 0.63
C THR A 119 6.47 6.41 2.14
N ASP A 120 6.86 7.45 2.86
CA ASP A 120 7.00 7.39 4.32
C ASP A 120 5.67 7.75 4.99
N GLN A 121 4.86 6.73 5.25
CA GLN A 121 3.57 6.89 5.90
C GLN A 121 3.67 7.09 7.43
N SER A 122 4.88 7.13 7.97
CA SER A 122 5.14 7.38 9.41
C SER A 122 5.74 8.77 9.66
N CYS A 123 5.93 9.58 8.61
CA CYS A 123 6.54 10.90 8.74
C CYS A 123 5.63 11.87 9.49
N GLY A 124 6.20 12.54 10.52
CA GLY A 124 5.54 13.59 11.26
C GLY A 124 4.48 13.12 12.27
N LYS A 125 4.01 14.06 13.05
CA LYS A 125 3.04 13.82 14.14
C LYS A 125 1.69 13.31 13.63
N TYR A 126 1.26 13.79 12.47
CA TYR A 126 -0.03 13.51 11.88
C TYR A 126 0.08 12.54 10.71
N SER A 127 1.02 11.61 10.78
CA SER A 127 1.26 10.61 9.75
C SER A 127 0.05 9.68 9.54
N LEU A 128 -0.05 9.09 8.36
CA LEU A 128 -1.14 8.14 8.07
C LEU A 128 -1.11 6.95 9.04
N ASN A 129 0.09 6.43 9.35
CA ASN A 129 0.24 5.32 10.29
C ASN A 129 -0.19 5.69 11.72
N SER A 130 -0.10 6.97 12.11
CA SER A 130 -0.57 7.41 13.43
C SER A 130 -2.10 7.38 13.57
N MET A 131 -2.83 7.31 12.46
CA MET A 131 -4.29 7.19 12.43
C MET A 131 -4.77 5.75 12.56
N VAL A 132 -3.91 4.76 12.27
CA VAL A 132 -4.27 3.34 12.33
C VAL A 132 -4.56 2.94 13.78
N GLN A 133 -5.70 2.29 13.98
CA GLN A 133 -6.09 1.75 15.28
C GLN A 133 -5.45 0.37 15.47
N HIS A 134 -4.21 0.34 15.95
CA HIS A 134 -3.42 -0.89 16.08
C HIS A 134 -4.09 -1.98 16.93
N ASN A 135 -4.95 -1.60 17.87
CA ASN A 135 -5.72 -2.54 18.67
C ASN A 135 -6.82 -3.28 17.88
N LEU A 136 -7.20 -2.76 16.72
CA LEU A 136 -8.15 -3.42 15.81
C LEU A 136 -7.44 -4.25 14.75
N VAL A 137 -6.15 -4.02 14.57
CA VAL A 137 -5.32 -4.79 13.63
C VAL A 137 -4.70 -5.94 14.41
N THR A 138 -5.40 -7.07 14.44
CA THR A 138 -4.80 -8.30 14.96
C THR A 138 -3.74 -8.78 13.97
N SER A 139 -2.49 -8.85 14.44
CA SER A 139 -1.45 -9.51 13.65
C SER A 139 -1.74 -11.00 13.62
N TYR A 140 -2.04 -11.54 12.44
CA TYR A 140 -1.92 -12.98 12.25
C TYR A 140 -0.43 -13.33 12.31
N PRO A 141 -0.04 -14.41 13.01
CA PRO A 141 1.31 -14.90 12.88
C PRO A 141 1.53 -15.26 11.40
N LEU A 142 2.37 -14.48 10.73
CA LEU A 142 2.78 -14.83 9.38
C LEU A 142 3.72 -16.03 9.51
N ASP A 143 3.41 -17.10 8.77
CA ASP A 143 4.35 -18.19 8.59
C ASP A 143 5.65 -17.61 8.08
N ASN A 144 6.73 -17.82 8.82
CA ASN A 144 8.04 -17.38 8.41
C ASN A 144 8.75 -18.50 7.61
N LEU A 145 9.91 -18.18 7.04
CA LEU A 145 10.69 -19.15 6.28
C LEU A 145 11.10 -20.39 7.08
N VAL A 146 11.17 -20.29 8.41
CA VAL A 146 11.45 -21.42 9.30
C VAL A 146 10.27 -22.37 9.30
N HIS A 147 9.05 -21.90 9.54
CA HIS A 147 7.84 -22.72 9.50
C HIS A 147 7.63 -23.37 8.12
N PHE A 148 7.91 -22.63 7.04
CA PHE A 148 7.86 -23.19 5.69
C PHE A 148 8.90 -24.29 5.49
N GLY A 149 10.11 -24.10 6.01
CA GLY A 149 11.18 -25.12 5.99
C GLY A 149 10.80 -26.37 6.78
N GLU A 150 10.23 -26.22 7.97
CA GLU A 150 9.70 -27.32 8.80
C GLU A 150 8.61 -28.09 8.05
N MET A 151 7.62 -27.42 7.46
CA MET A 151 6.58 -28.06 6.63
C MET A 151 7.16 -28.86 5.45
N LEU A 152 8.19 -28.33 4.77
CA LEU A 152 8.84 -29.03 3.67
C LEU A 152 9.58 -30.28 4.16
N MET A 153 10.27 -30.20 5.28
CA MET A 153 10.94 -31.35 5.87
C MET A 153 9.97 -32.45 6.28
N ASP A 154 8.85 -32.08 6.89
CA ASP A 154 7.78 -33.02 7.27
C ASP A 154 7.19 -33.72 6.02
N LEU A 155 6.97 -33.00 4.93
CA LEU A 155 6.49 -33.56 3.67
C LEU A 155 7.49 -34.55 3.05
N VAL A 156 8.77 -34.26 3.09
CA VAL A 156 9.83 -35.15 2.58
C VAL A 156 9.89 -36.43 3.42
N MET A 157 9.88 -36.29 4.75
CA MET A 157 9.95 -37.45 5.67
C MET A 157 8.72 -38.37 5.60
N THR A 158 7.55 -37.83 5.24
CA THR A 158 6.29 -38.63 5.09
C THR A 158 6.13 -39.23 3.69
N SER A 159 6.95 -38.85 2.71
CA SER A 159 6.87 -39.35 1.33
C SER A 159 7.75 -40.59 1.08
N ASP A 160 8.58 -41.00 2.04
CA ASP A 160 9.48 -42.14 1.93
C ASP A 160 8.90 -43.44 2.57
N ASP A 161 7.62 -43.45 2.97
CA ASP A 161 6.84 -44.61 3.43
C ASP A 161 5.79 -45.01 2.33
#